data_39e896ccdc79d2e60bc2b52f542390cc
#
_entry.id   39e896ccdc79d2e60bc2b52f542390cc
#
_cell.length_a   1.000
_cell.length_b   1.000
_cell.length_c   1.000
_cell.angle_alpha   90.00
_cell.angle_beta   90.00
_cell.angle_gamma   90.00
#
_symmetry.space_group_name_H-M   'P 1'
#
loop_
_entity.id
_entity.type
_entity.pdbx_description
1 polymer ?
#
loop_
_entity_poly.entity_id
_entity_poly.type
_entity_poly.pdbx_seq_one_letter_code
_entity_poly.pdbx_strand_id
1 'polypeptide(L)'
;MLRLTKTYLLTLFCFVSITVSAQLPQSDGEQQRYSVQIEMPRGYISGISVMQREGELVKVVVVNEFGVTAFAFTYNVVTGKVRLDNVIAMLDKWYIRRVLRKDMGQVMLCLQRGDTVYENTRRKIKYQFNCQTDR
;
A
#
# COMPACT_ATOMS: atom_id res chain seq x y z
N MET A 1 -8.69 46.17 15.09
CA MET A 1 -9.61 45.07 14.92
C MET A 1 -9.40 44.30 13.64
N LEU A 2 -9.18 44.98 12.55
CA LEU A 2 -8.88 44.33 11.27
C LEU A 2 -7.57 43.53 11.28
N ARG A 3 -6.64 43.93 12.14
CA ARG A 3 -5.35 43.23 12.24
C ARG A 3 -5.46 41.83 12.87
N LEU A 4 -6.39 41.68 13.80
CA LEU A 4 -6.61 40.39 14.46
C LEU A 4 -7.20 39.34 13.51
N THR A 5 -8.07 39.80 12.62
CA THR A 5 -8.70 38.92 11.64
C THR A 5 -7.67 38.37 10.65
N LYS A 6 -6.71 39.17 10.24
CA LYS A 6 -5.64 38.76 9.35
C LYS A 6 -4.70 37.73 9.99
N THR A 7 -4.43 37.92 11.28
CA THR A 7 -3.57 36.99 12.01
C THR A 7 -4.22 35.61 12.16
N TYR A 8 -5.52 35.59 12.41
CA TYR A 8 -6.25 34.35 12.53
C TYR A 8 -6.34 33.59 11.19
N LEU A 9 -6.49 34.35 10.11
CA LEU A 9 -6.50 33.75 8.76
C LEU A 9 -5.18 33.11 8.41
N LEU A 10 -4.08 33.75 8.75
CA LEU A 10 -2.75 33.21 8.52
C LEU A 10 -2.49 31.95 9.35
N THR A 11 -2.95 31.96 10.59
CA THR A 11 -2.78 30.78 11.45
C THR A 11 -3.61 29.61 10.97
N LEU A 12 -4.79 29.86 10.46
CA LEU A 12 -5.65 28.81 9.92
C LEU A 12 -5.05 28.18 8.66
N PHE A 13 -4.38 28.98 7.85
CA PHE A 13 -3.76 28.52 6.62
C PHE A 13 -2.61 27.55 6.87
N CYS A 14 -1.89 27.74 7.98
CA CYS A 14 -0.76 26.88 8.32
C CYS A 14 -1.18 25.45 8.71
N PHE A 15 -2.42 25.25 9.14
CA PHE A 15 -2.90 23.94 9.55
C PHE A 15 -3.29 23.02 8.40
N VAL A 16 -3.48 23.58 7.21
CA VAL A 16 -3.96 22.79 6.07
C VAL A 16 -2.84 22.03 5.37
N SER A 17 -1.58 22.34 5.70
CA SER A 17 -0.45 21.81 4.94
C SER A 17 0.18 20.56 5.54
N ILE A 18 -0.46 19.91 6.50
CA ILE A 18 0.17 18.77 7.15
C ILE A 18 -0.62 17.51 6.93
N THR A 19 -0.51 16.93 5.75
CA THR A 19 -0.97 15.56 5.61
C THR A 19 -0.06 14.87 4.63
N VAL A 20 1.04 14.36 5.16
CA VAL A 20 1.81 13.38 4.43
C VAL A 20 1.42 12.03 5.00
N SER A 21 0.43 11.43 4.42
CA SER A 21 0.09 10.06 4.73
C SER A 21 0.59 9.18 3.61
N ALA A 22 1.08 7.98 3.97
CA ALA A 22 1.40 6.95 3.01
C ALA A 22 0.11 6.55 2.32
N GLN A 23 -0.09 7.03 1.11
CA GLN A 23 -1.30 6.75 0.34
C GLN A 23 -0.92 6.10 -0.98
N LEU A 24 -1.91 5.44 -1.58
CA LEU A 24 -1.74 4.89 -2.91
C LEU A 24 -1.47 6.00 -3.91
N PRO A 25 -0.82 5.69 -5.04
CA PRO A 25 -0.66 6.68 -6.11
C PRO A 25 -2.02 7.21 -6.53
N GLN A 26 -2.13 8.52 -6.65
CA GLN A 26 -3.40 9.19 -6.91
C GLN A 26 -3.58 9.59 -8.37
N SER A 27 -2.50 10.03 -8.99
CA SER A 27 -2.55 10.54 -10.35
C SER A 27 -2.18 9.45 -11.34
N ASP A 28 -2.81 9.49 -12.51
CA ASP A 28 -2.49 8.55 -13.59
C ASP A 28 -0.99 8.61 -13.91
N GLY A 29 -0.35 7.45 -13.93
CA GLY A 29 1.08 7.34 -14.16
C GLY A 29 1.95 7.53 -12.95
N GLU A 30 1.38 7.95 -11.84
CA GLU A 30 2.14 8.15 -10.60
C GLU A 30 2.62 6.81 -10.05
N GLN A 31 3.87 6.79 -9.58
CA GLN A 31 4.46 5.62 -8.95
C GLN A 31 4.80 5.90 -7.51
N GLN A 32 4.66 4.89 -6.67
CA GLN A 32 5.11 4.95 -5.29
C GLN A 32 5.80 3.65 -4.91
N ARG A 33 6.79 3.77 -4.03
CA ARG A 33 7.52 2.63 -3.52
C ARG A 33 7.30 2.49 -2.02
N TYR A 34 7.15 1.24 -1.60
CA TYR A 34 6.98 0.90 -0.21
C TYR A 34 7.99 -0.15 0.18
N SER A 35 8.53 -0.05 1.39
CA SER A 35 9.24 -1.19 1.94
C SER A 35 8.20 -2.12 2.54
N VAL A 36 8.33 -3.41 2.25
CA VAL A 36 7.33 -4.41 2.58
C VAL A 36 7.93 -5.42 3.53
N GLN A 37 7.14 -5.75 4.54
CA GLN A 37 7.49 -6.84 5.44
C GLN A 37 6.23 -7.65 5.71
N ILE A 38 6.28 -8.93 5.42
CA ILE A 38 5.17 -9.86 5.64
C ILE A 38 5.65 -10.91 6.61
N GLU A 39 5.07 -10.91 7.81
CA GLU A 39 5.43 -11.87 8.85
C GLU A 39 4.39 -12.98 8.90
N MET A 40 4.87 -14.21 8.89
CA MET A 40 4.06 -15.41 8.94
C MET A 40 4.54 -16.30 10.08
N PRO A 41 3.73 -17.31 10.52
CA PRO A 41 4.16 -18.18 11.61
C PRO A 41 5.47 -18.90 11.36
N ARG A 42 5.81 -19.17 10.10
CA ARG A 42 7.00 -19.93 9.75
C ARG A 42 8.04 -19.17 8.94
N GLY A 43 7.96 -17.83 8.97
CA GLY A 43 8.94 -17.06 8.24
C GLY A 43 8.45 -15.66 7.94
N TYR A 44 9.20 -14.98 7.11
CA TYR A 44 8.80 -13.64 6.69
C TYR A 44 9.33 -13.37 5.29
N ILE A 45 8.68 -12.44 4.61
CA ILE A 45 9.12 -11.91 3.33
C ILE A 45 9.44 -10.44 3.53
N SER A 46 10.62 -10.04 3.08
CA SER A 46 11.05 -8.66 3.14
C SER A 46 11.40 -8.21 1.73
N GLY A 47 11.02 -6.99 1.37
CA GLY A 47 11.30 -6.50 0.05
C GLY A 47 10.72 -5.13 -0.20
N ILE A 48 10.44 -4.86 -1.46
CA ILE A 48 9.96 -3.57 -1.92
C ILE A 48 8.73 -3.80 -2.78
N SER A 49 7.73 -2.93 -2.60
CA SER A 49 6.56 -2.89 -3.46
C SER A 49 6.64 -1.64 -4.33
N VAL A 50 6.39 -1.81 -5.63
CA VAL A 50 6.26 -0.70 -6.55
C VAL A 50 4.81 -0.66 -7.00
N MET A 51 4.17 0.49 -6.84
CA MET A 51 2.79 0.69 -7.22
C MET A 51 2.70 1.77 -8.28
N GLN A 52 1.91 1.52 -9.31
CA GLN A 52 1.70 2.48 -10.39
C GLN A 52 0.21 2.65 -10.64
N ARG A 53 -0.23 3.90 -10.72
CA ARG A 53 -1.62 4.21 -10.98
C ARG A 53 -1.89 4.24 -12.50
N GLU A 54 -2.96 3.57 -12.91
CA GLU A 54 -3.43 3.59 -14.29
C GLU A 54 -4.96 3.69 -14.26
N GLY A 55 -5.47 4.92 -14.37
CA GLY A 55 -6.91 5.16 -14.31
C GLY A 55 -7.48 4.75 -12.96
N GLU A 56 -8.42 3.80 -12.95
CA GLU A 56 -9.01 3.26 -11.74
C GLU A 56 -8.16 2.15 -11.12
N LEU A 57 -7.10 1.75 -11.78
CA LEU A 57 -6.31 0.61 -11.38
C LEU A 57 -5.00 1.03 -10.74
N VAL A 58 -4.57 0.26 -9.77
CA VAL A 58 -3.22 0.38 -9.21
C VAL A 58 -2.53 -0.96 -9.46
N LYS A 59 -1.47 -0.92 -10.22
CA LYS A 59 -0.66 -2.11 -10.49
C LYS A 59 0.43 -2.21 -9.45
N VAL A 60 0.51 -3.34 -8.78
CA VAL A 60 1.41 -3.55 -7.66
C VAL A 60 2.32 -4.73 -7.95
N VAL A 61 3.60 -4.52 -7.75
CA VAL A 61 4.60 -5.59 -7.85
C VAL A 61 5.34 -5.63 -6.53
N VAL A 62 5.45 -6.82 -5.94
CA VAL A 62 6.21 -7.03 -4.72
C VAL A 62 7.43 -7.86 -5.04
N VAL A 63 8.59 -7.29 -4.79
CA VAL A 63 9.90 -7.90 -5.09
C VAL A 63 10.58 -8.18 -3.76
N ASN A 64 11.11 -9.40 -3.61
CA ASN A 64 11.79 -9.76 -2.38
C ASN A 64 13.20 -9.16 -2.32
N GLU A 65 13.91 -9.38 -1.22
CA GLU A 65 15.24 -8.81 -1.02
C GLU A 65 16.29 -9.31 -2.01
N PHE A 66 16.00 -10.40 -2.72
CA PHE A 66 16.91 -10.94 -3.73
C PHE A 66 16.58 -10.44 -5.14
N GLY A 67 15.64 -9.51 -5.26
CA GLY A 67 15.26 -8.95 -6.55
C GLY A 67 14.30 -9.82 -7.36
N VAL A 68 13.71 -10.84 -6.74
CA VAL A 68 12.77 -11.73 -7.41
C VAL A 68 11.34 -11.28 -7.11
N THR A 69 10.52 -11.21 -8.13
CA THR A 69 9.10 -10.89 -7.97
C THR A 69 8.41 -12.00 -7.20
N ALA A 70 7.96 -11.69 -5.99
CA ALA A 70 7.21 -12.66 -5.19
C ALA A 70 5.79 -12.80 -5.71
N PHE A 71 5.13 -11.67 -5.95
CA PHE A 71 3.80 -11.66 -6.57
C PHE A 71 3.51 -10.27 -7.12
N ALA A 72 2.54 -10.23 -8.02
CA ALA A 72 2.04 -8.97 -8.59
C ALA A 72 0.53 -9.05 -8.69
N PHE A 73 -0.13 -7.92 -8.51
CA PHE A 73 -1.58 -7.86 -8.59
C PHE A 73 -2.03 -6.49 -9.07
N THR A 74 -3.30 -6.43 -9.47
CA THR A 74 -3.96 -5.20 -9.87
C THR A 74 -5.13 -4.96 -8.93
N TYR A 75 -5.18 -3.77 -8.37
CA TYR A 75 -6.23 -3.35 -7.46
C TYR A 75 -7.10 -2.29 -8.12
N ASN A 76 -8.43 -2.46 -8.07
CA ASN A 76 -9.36 -1.45 -8.55
C ASN A 76 -9.82 -0.60 -7.37
N VAL A 77 -9.49 0.69 -7.41
CA VAL A 77 -9.81 1.60 -6.29
C VAL A 77 -11.31 1.86 -6.16
N VAL A 78 -12.06 1.68 -7.23
CA VAL A 78 -13.51 1.93 -7.23
C VAL A 78 -14.27 0.71 -6.69
N THR A 79 -13.95 -0.48 -7.20
CA THR A 79 -14.66 -1.71 -6.83
C THR A 79 -14.05 -2.43 -5.65
N GLY A 80 -12.79 -2.14 -5.32
CA GLY A 80 -12.08 -2.83 -4.26
C GLY A 80 -11.62 -4.24 -4.62
N LYS A 81 -11.71 -4.61 -5.88
CA LYS A 81 -11.35 -5.96 -6.31
C LYS A 81 -9.85 -6.07 -6.60
N VAL A 82 -9.31 -7.22 -6.26
CA VAL A 82 -7.90 -7.57 -6.50
C VAL A 82 -7.85 -8.72 -7.49
N ARG A 83 -7.00 -8.56 -8.50
CA ARG A 83 -6.70 -9.63 -9.45
C ARG A 83 -5.21 -9.94 -9.33
N LEU A 84 -4.90 -11.21 -9.05
CA LEU A 84 -3.52 -11.64 -9.02
C LEU A 84 -3.02 -11.84 -10.45
N ASP A 85 -1.95 -11.15 -10.81
CA ASP A 85 -1.40 -11.19 -12.16
C ASP A 85 -0.26 -12.19 -12.25
N ASN A 86 0.54 -12.29 -11.19
CA ASN A 86 1.67 -13.19 -11.17
C ASN A 86 1.96 -13.59 -9.74
N VAL A 87 2.32 -14.87 -9.56
CA VAL A 87 2.69 -15.40 -8.24
C VAL A 87 3.86 -16.33 -8.44
N ILE A 88 4.90 -16.19 -7.65
CA ILE A 88 6.06 -17.08 -7.72
C ILE A 88 5.63 -18.53 -7.45
N ALA A 89 6.29 -19.48 -8.12
CA ALA A 89 5.87 -20.89 -8.09
C ALA A 89 5.72 -21.43 -6.67
N MET A 90 6.58 -21.01 -5.78
CA MET A 90 6.58 -21.43 -4.37
C MET A 90 5.27 -21.05 -3.66
N LEU A 91 4.66 -19.95 -4.07
CA LEU A 91 3.42 -19.45 -3.49
C LEU A 91 2.20 -19.73 -4.37
N ASP A 92 2.40 -20.34 -5.55
CA ASP A 92 1.33 -20.51 -6.52
C ASP A 92 0.51 -21.76 -6.22
N LYS A 93 -0.23 -21.69 -5.12
CA LYS A 93 -1.17 -22.73 -4.71
C LYS A 93 -2.53 -22.06 -4.51
N TRP A 94 -3.60 -22.78 -4.85
CA TRP A 94 -4.95 -22.19 -4.86
C TRP A 94 -5.33 -21.57 -3.51
N TYR A 95 -4.95 -22.21 -2.40
CA TYR A 95 -5.29 -21.70 -1.08
C TYR A 95 -4.45 -20.47 -0.70
N ILE A 96 -3.20 -20.41 -1.15
CA ILE A 96 -2.34 -19.25 -0.94
C ILE A 96 -2.84 -18.08 -1.78
N ARG A 97 -3.16 -18.33 -3.05
CA ARG A 97 -3.69 -17.31 -3.94
C ARG A 97 -4.97 -16.71 -3.39
N ARG A 98 -5.83 -17.54 -2.80
CA ARG A 98 -7.08 -17.09 -2.22
C ARG A 98 -6.85 -16.16 -1.03
N VAL A 99 -5.97 -16.55 -0.11
CA VAL A 99 -5.62 -15.72 1.06
C VAL A 99 -4.93 -14.44 0.61
N LEU A 100 -4.00 -14.54 -0.31
CA LEU A 100 -3.22 -13.40 -0.78
C LEU A 100 -4.12 -12.36 -1.44
N ARG A 101 -5.04 -12.79 -2.28
CA ARG A 101 -5.97 -11.88 -2.95
C ARG A 101 -6.84 -11.14 -1.94
N LYS A 102 -7.34 -11.86 -0.96
CA LYS A 102 -8.20 -11.28 0.07
C LYS A 102 -7.41 -10.32 0.96
N ASP A 103 -6.22 -10.71 1.36
CA ASP A 103 -5.39 -9.90 2.24
C ASP A 103 -4.87 -8.66 1.53
N MET A 104 -4.50 -8.78 0.26
CA MET A 104 -4.04 -7.61 -0.49
C MET A 104 -5.15 -6.58 -0.67
N GLY A 105 -6.39 -7.03 -0.82
CA GLY A 105 -7.52 -6.11 -0.83
C GLY A 105 -7.62 -5.32 0.46
N GLN A 106 -7.42 -5.97 1.60
CA GLN A 106 -7.45 -5.31 2.91
C GLN A 106 -6.25 -4.39 3.10
N VAL A 107 -5.07 -4.81 2.66
CA VAL A 107 -3.86 -3.97 2.72
C VAL A 107 -4.07 -2.69 1.92
N MET A 108 -4.64 -2.79 0.73
CA MET A 108 -4.87 -1.62 -0.11
C MET A 108 -5.88 -0.66 0.54
N LEU A 109 -6.91 -1.20 1.18
CA LEU A 109 -7.86 -0.38 1.94
C LEU A 109 -7.17 0.33 3.10
N CYS A 110 -6.31 -0.36 3.82
CA CYS A 110 -5.55 0.22 4.91
C CYS A 110 -4.67 1.36 4.43
N LEU A 111 -3.97 1.17 3.32
CA LEU A 111 -3.11 2.19 2.75
C LEU A 111 -3.92 3.42 2.30
N GLN A 112 -5.12 3.21 1.78
CA GLN A 112 -6.00 4.32 1.42
C GLN A 112 -6.43 5.14 2.62
N ARG A 113 -6.49 4.51 3.80
CA ARG A 113 -6.81 5.20 5.05
C ARG A 113 -5.59 5.81 5.74
N GLY A 114 -4.40 5.54 5.21
CA GLY A 114 -3.15 5.98 5.83
C GLY A 114 -2.56 4.98 6.81
N ASP A 115 -3.15 3.79 6.93
CA ASP A 115 -2.62 2.74 7.79
C ASP A 115 -1.56 1.93 7.04
N THR A 116 -0.45 1.67 7.69
CA THR A 116 0.66 0.96 7.08
C THR A 116 0.74 -0.51 7.49
N VAL A 117 -0.11 -0.92 8.41
CA VAL A 117 -0.09 -2.28 8.93
C VAL A 117 -1.49 -2.90 8.81
N TYR A 118 -1.54 -4.09 8.27
CA TYR A 118 -2.73 -4.93 8.28
C TYR A 118 -2.37 -6.29 8.84
N GLU A 119 -3.18 -6.78 9.76
CA GLU A 119 -2.96 -8.07 10.36
C GLU A 119 -4.14 -8.99 10.11
N ASN A 120 -3.87 -10.14 9.50
CA ASN A 120 -4.83 -11.22 9.37
C ASN A 120 -4.68 -12.08 10.64
N THR A 121 -5.48 -11.77 11.65
CA THR A 121 -5.36 -12.42 12.96
C THR A 121 -5.72 -13.90 12.91
N ARG A 122 -6.62 -14.27 12.02
CA ARG A 122 -7.05 -15.66 11.88
C ARG A 122 -5.91 -16.56 11.40
N ARG A 123 -5.08 -16.03 10.48
CA ARG A 123 -3.98 -16.79 9.91
C ARG A 123 -2.63 -16.38 10.46
N LYS A 124 -2.62 -15.39 11.34
CA LYS A 124 -1.42 -14.87 11.99
C LYS A 124 -0.40 -14.35 10.97
N ILE A 125 -0.89 -13.60 9.99
CA ILE A 125 -0.06 -12.96 8.98
C ILE A 125 -0.14 -11.46 9.18
N LYS A 126 1.02 -10.82 9.31
CA LYS A 126 1.09 -9.38 9.49
C LYS A 126 1.78 -8.76 8.27
N TYR A 127 1.10 -7.80 7.67
CA TYR A 127 1.60 -7.07 6.51
C TYR A 127 1.95 -5.66 6.92
N GLN A 128 3.15 -5.23 6.58
CA GLN A 128 3.60 -3.89 6.86
C GLN A 128 4.15 -3.26 5.59
N PHE A 129 3.55 -2.15 5.17
CA PHE A 129 3.94 -1.41 3.98
C PHE A 129 4.29 -0.01 4.40
N ASN A 130 5.57 0.33 4.39
CA ASN A 130 6.04 1.66 4.77
C ASN A 130 6.47 2.40 3.53
N CYS A 131 5.96 3.62 3.36
CA CYS A 131 6.31 4.44 2.22
C CYS A 131 7.80 4.75 2.25
N GLN A 132 8.48 4.50 1.13
CA GLN A 132 9.87 4.88 0.98
C GLN A 132 9.95 6.30 0.46
N THR A 133 10.62 7.14 1.21
CA THR A 133 10.93 8.48 0.74
C THR A 133 12.19 8.41 -0.08
N ASP A 134 12.08 8.83 -1.32
CA ASP A 134 13.22 8.90 -2.23
C ASP A 134 14.17 9.99 -1.79
N ARG A 135 15.43 9.66 -1.84
CA ARG A 135 16.47 10.58 -1.49
C ARG A 135 17.60 10.51 -2.45
#